data_a5a4c41d3837d86322c209e706e44b72
#
_entry.id   a5a4c41d3837d86322c209e706e44b72
#
_cell.length_a   1.000
_cell.length_b   1.000
_cell.length_c   1.000
_cell.angle_alpha   90.00
_cell.angle_beta   90.00
_cell.angle_gamma   90.00
#
_symmetry.space_group_name_H-M   'P 1'
#
loop_
_entity.id
_entity.type
_entity.pdbx_description
1 polymer ?
#
loop_
_entity_poly.entity_id
_entity_poly.type
_entity_poly.pdbx_seq_one_letter_code
_entity_poly.pdbx_strand_id
1 'polypeptide(L)'
;MLEYVNRKDSDCYKWDSECAEGCLPLWIADMDFAAAQPIREAMQRRLDHGVFGYSIVPQANYDAVASWFSRRHGWKGINRDNLLYTTAVVPAISAIFAALQARKQDEKKCCEKLRVLTFTPAYNCFFSCIENMCCELVPSPLVLRDNRFEIDWEDVAEKAKHADVFLLCNPHNPTGRVWTKEELERLAAIMRREHLFVLSDEIHCEFAFPGHQYTPFATIVLDDTDFCVCTSASKAFNIAGLLCANIYVPNKHLFDQINHALEIHEVNGLNPFGLVAQVAAYNESEKWLDELNEHVYGNYCYLRDFLHEELPQLLIHETEGTYLAWVNIEALGMKAEEFCSRLAKEAHVLFNPSEMYGGEHYVRINLATSREVLSEAMNRLKKFIAAL
;
A
#
# COMPACT_ATOMS: atom_id res chain seq x y z
N MET A 1 -12.24 -16.57 12.74
CA MET A 1 -11.82 -15.84 13.98
C MET A 1 -10.34 -15.45 13.81
N LEU A 2 -10.03 -14.19 14.03
CA LEU A 2 -8.65 -13.69 13.98
C LEU A 2 -7.86 -14.26 15.16
N GLU A 3 -6.69 -14.83 14.87
CA GLU A 3 -5.77 -15.38 15.86
C GLU A 3 -4.60 -14.39 16.02
N TYR A 4 -4.56 -13.66 17.15
CA TYR A 4 -3.42 -12.82 17.49
C TYR A 4 -2.19 -13.68 17.76
N VAL A 5 -1.04 -13.27 17.23
CA VAL A 5 0.25 -13.96 17.40
C VAL A 5 1.23 -13.00 18.06
N ASN A 6 1.80 -13.42 19.17
CA ASN A 6 2.97 -12.75 19.70
C ASN A 6 4.16 -13.04 18.79
N ARG A 7 4.69 -11.98 18.17
CA ARG A 7 5.76 -12.09 17.16
C ARG A 7 7.15 -11.75 17.70
N LYS A 8 7.26 -11.51 18.99
CA LYS A 8 8.55 -11.26 19.64
C LYS A 8 9.43 -12.51 19.59
N ASP A 9 10.72 -12.33 19.41
CA ASP A 9 11.74 -13.40 19.34
C ASP A 9 11.47 -14.41 18.20
N SER A 10 10.95 -13.91 17.04
CA SER A 10 10.65 -14.72 15.85
C SER A 10 11.37 -14.24 14.58
N ASP A 11 12.43 -13.46 14.74
CA ASP A 11 13.16 -12.77 13.65
C ASP A 11 12.24 -11.84 12.85
N CYS A 12 11.22 -11.29 13.50
CA CYS A 12 10.21 -10.44 12.88
C CYS A 12 10.71 -9.00 12.76
N TYR A 13 10.77 -8.47 11.56
CA TYR A 13 11.23 -7.10 11.32
C TYR A 13 10.44 -6.06 12.13
N LYS A 14 9.12 -6.25 12.29
CA LYS A 14 8.27 -5.33 13.06
C LYS A 14 8.61 -5.30 14.55
N TRP A 15 8.84 -6.47 15.17
CA TRP A 15 8.98 -6.63 16.62
C TRP A 15 10.44 -6.71 17.09
N ASP A 16 11.36 -7.19 16.24
CA ASP A 16 12.70 -7.58 16.68
C ASP A 16 13.82 -6.68 16.12
N SER A 17 13.53 -5.75 15.18
CA SER A 17 14.56 -4.90 14.58
C SER A 17 14.79 -3.58 15.32
N GLU A 18 13.72 -2.81 15.54
CA GLU A 18 13.81 -1.43 16.06
C GLU A 18 13.28 -1.31 17.50
N CYS A 19 12.65 -2.36 18.00
CA CYS A 19 12.02 -2.35 19.31
C CYS A 19 13.00 -2.72 20.43
N ALA A 20 13.20 -1.80 21.38
CA ALA A 20 13.77 -2.12 22.67
C ALA A 20 12.88 -3.12 23.45
N GLU A 21 13.41 -3.74 24.49
CA GLU A 21 12.65 -4.65 25.33
C GLU A 21 11.38 -3.97 25.88
N GLY A 22 10.22 -4.63 25.71
CA GLY A 22 8.92 -4.11 26.15
C GLY A 22 8.30 -3.05 25.24
N CYS A 23 8.88 -2.77 24.08
CA CYS A 23 8.33 -1.84 23.09
C CYS A 23 7.13 -2.44 22.37
N LEU A 24 6.14 -1.59 22.06
CA LEU A 24 4.95 -1.92 21.27
C LEU A 24 5.09 -1.32 19.85
N PRO A 25 5.31 -2.14 18.82
CA PRO A 25 5.55 -1.66 17.48
C PRO A 25 4.24 -1.47 16.70
N LEU A 26 3.90 -0.21 16.44
CA LEU A 26 2.75 0.20 15.63
C LEU A 26 3.22 0.99 14.40
N TRP A 27 4.37 0.64 13.83
CA TRP A 27 5.07 1.40 12.79
C TRP A 27 4.99 0.80 11.39
N ILE A 28 5.36 -0.46 11.21
CA ILE A 28 5.40 -1.09 9.88
C ILE A 28 4.03 -1.61 9.45
N ALA A 29 3.76 -1.56 8.15
CA ALA A 29 2.49 -2.00 7.58
C ALA A 29 2.47 -3.52 7.34
N ASP A 30 2.50 -4.30 8.42
CA ASP A 30 2.13 -5.72 8.50
C ASP A 30 1.29 -5.96 9.77
N MET A 31 0.79 -7.17 9.98
CA MET A 31 -0.23 -7.45 10.98
C MET A 31 0.25 -8.43 12.03
N ASP A 32 -0.38 -8.40 13.21
CA ASP A 32 -0.09 -9.32 14.31
C ASP A 32 -1.13 -10.46 14.39
N PHE A 33 -1.66 -10.87 13.25
CA PHE A 33 -2.62 -11.98 13.12
C PHE A 33 -2.03 -13.09 12.27
N ALA A 34 -2.29 -14.34 12.67
CA ALA A 34 -1.95 -15.50 11.83
C ALA A 34 -2.67 -15.41 10.49
N ALA A 35 -1.98 -15.75 9.41
CA ALA A 35 -2.62 -15.88 8.10
C ALA A 35 -3.79 -16.87 8.15
N ALA A 36 -4.79 -16.68 7.31
CA ALA A 36 -5.98 -17.51 7.25
C ALA A 36 -5.64 -19.01 7.16
N GLN A 37 -6.44 -19.85 7.82
CA GLN A 37 -6.19 -21.28 7.87
C GLN A 37 -6.04 -21.93 6.48
N PRO A 38 -6.87 -21.63 5.45
CA PRO A 38 -6.69 -22.19 4.11
C PRO A 38 -5.31 -21.87 3.49
N ILE A 39 -4.78 -20.68 3.77
CA ILE A 39 -3.44 -20.27 3.32
C ILE A 39 -2.38 -21.14 3.98
N ARG A 40 -2.43 -21.30 5.31
CA ARG A 40 -1.49 -22.15 6.07
C ARG A 40 -1.53 -23.59 5.60
N GLU A 41 -2.72 -24.14 5.35
CA GLU A 41 -2.91 -25.50 4.84
C GLU A 41 -2.37 -25.67 3.41
N ALA A 42 -2.57 -24.70 2.53
CA ALA A 42 -2.02 -24.72 1.18
C ALA A 42 -0.48 -24.73 1.20
N MET A 43 0.11 -23.92 2.09
CA MET A 43 1.56 -23.90 2.31
C MET A 43 2.06 -25.22 2.90
N GLN A 44 1.33 -25.83 3.85
CA GLN A 44 1.70 -27.12 4.43
C GLN A 44 1.72 -28.23 3.37
N ARG A 45 0.67 -28.30 2.51
CA ARG A 45 0.67 -29.25 1.37
C ARG A 45 1.87 -29.05 0.45
N ARG A 46 2.31 -27.80 0.23
CA ARG A 46 3.52 -27.51 -0.57
C ARG A 46 4.81 -27.90 0.15
N LEU A 47 4.86 -27.72 1.47
CA LEU A 47 5.98 -28.16 2.30
C LEU A 47 6.12 -29.69 2.26
N ASP A 48 5.01 -30.43 2.41
CA ASP A 48 4.96 -31.90 2.39
C ASP A 48 5.42 -32.49 1.05
N HIS A 49 5.26 -31.74 -0.07
CA HIS A 49 5.81 -32.13 -1.37
C HIS A 49 7.35 -32.20 -1.38
N GLY A 50 8.04 -31.40 -0.57
CA GLY A 50 9.46 -31.49 -0.27
C GLY A 50 10.43 -31.03 -1.38
N VAL A 51 9.95 -30.53 -2.54
CA VAL A 51 10.79 -30.02 -3.63
C VAL A 51 10.50 -28.55 -3.88
N PHE A 52 11.51 -27.69 -3.75
CA PHE A 52 11.41 -26.22 -3.82
C PHE A 52 12.23 -25.65 -4.98
N GLY A 53 12.13 -26.28 -6.15
CA GLY A 53 12.74 -25.82 -7.39
C GLY A 53 12.00 -24.64 -8.03
N TYR A 54 12.43 -24.26 -9.23
CA TYR A 54 11.80 -23.19 -9.98
C TYR A 54 10.32 -23.47 -10.26
N SER A 55 9.49 -22.45 -10.17
CA SER A 55 8.04 -22.56 -10.36
C SER A 55 7.59 -21.77 -11.59
N ILE A 56 6.63 -22.31 -12.31
CA ILE A 56 5.82 -21.54 -13.27
C ILE A 56 4.61 -20.96 -12.53
N VAL A 57 4.00 -19.91 -13.05
CA VAL A 57 2.71 -19.43 -12.57
C VAL A 57 1.60 -20.31 -13.17
N PRO A 58 0.89 -21.12 -12.35
CA PRO A 58 -0.19 -21.98 -12.84
C PRO A 58 -1.40 -21.17 -13.31
N GLN A 59 -2.24 -21.75 -14.18
CA GLN A 59 -3.50 -21.11 -14.60
C GLN A 59 -4.40 -20.79 -13.40
N ALA A 60 -4.40 -21.62 -12.36
CA ALA A 60 -5.17 -21.40 -11.14
C ALA A 60 -4.88 -20.05 -10.45
N ASN A 61 -3.66 -19.50 -10.59
CA ASN A 61 -3.33 -18.18 -10.05
C ASN A 61 -4.03 -17.06 -10.83
N TYR A 62 -4.02 -17.13 -12.17
CA TYR A 62 -4.74 -16.16 -13.03
C TYR A 62 -6.25 -16.23 -12.77
N ASP A 63 -6.81 -17.43 -12.67
CA ASP A 63 -8.22 -17.65 -12.39
C ASP A 63 -8.63 -17.14 -11.00
N ALA A 64 -7.79 -17.33 -9.99
CA ALA A 64 -8.02 -16.84 -8.63
C ALA A 64 -8.05 -15.30 -8.58
N VAL A 65 -7.08 -14.63 -9.21
CA VAL A 65 -7.05 -13.15 -9.29
C VAL A 65 -8.27 -12.64 -10.06
N ALA A 66 -8.55 -13.19 -11.25
CA ALA A 66 -9.68 -12.76 -12.07
C ALA A 66 -11.02 -12.95 -11.36
N SER A 67 -11.23 -14.11 -10.71
CA SER A 67 -12.44 -14.40 -9.94
C SER A 67 -12.59 -13.46 -8.74
N TRP A 68 -11.51 -13.22 -7.97
CA TRP A 68 -11.52 -12.35 -6.82
C TRP A 68 -11.95 -10.93 -7.18
N PHE A 69 -11.24 -10.30 -8.09
CA PHE A 69 -11.53 -8.92 -8.49
C PHE A 69 -12.89 -8.78 -9.19
N SER A 70 -13.33 -9.78 -9.94
CA SER A 70 -14.64 -9.77 -10.58
C SER A 70 -15.79 -9.82 -9.58
N ARG A 71 -15.74 -10.72 -8.58
CA ARG A 71 -16.86 -10.87 -7.64
C ARG A 71 -16.84 -9.85 -6.51
N ARG A 72 -15.65 -9.40 -6.06
CA ARG A 72 -15.53 -8.48 -4.94
C ARG A 72 -15.55 -7.01 -5.35
N HIS A 73 -14.98 -6.70 -6.50
CA HIS A 73 -14.81 -5.31 -6.97
C HIS A 73 -15.42 -5.03 -8.34
N GLY A 74 -16.12 -5.99 -8.95
CA GLY A 74 -16.75 -5.81 -10.25
C GLY A 74 -15.77 -5.67 -11.43
N TRP A 75 -14.48 -5.84 -11.20
CA TRP A 75 -13.44 -5.71 -12.21
C TRP A 75 -13.32 -7.00 -13.04
N LYS A 76 -13.76 -6.94 -14.28
CA LYS A 76 -13.77 -8.05 -15.24
C LYS A 76 -12.65 -7.91 -16.27
N GLY A 77 -12.32 -9.00 -16.93
CA GLY A 77 -11.36 -8.99 -18.06
C GLY A 77 -9.91 -9.27 -17.67
N ILE A 78 -9.62 -9.51 -16.40
CA ILE A 78 -8.30 -9.99 -15.98
C ILE A 78 -8.11 -11.42 -16.49
N ASN A 79 -6.97 -11.67 -17.15
CA ASN A 79 -6.61 -12.98 -17.67
C ASN A 79 -5.08 -13.08 -17.85
N ARG A 80 -4.60 -14.23 -18.35
CA ARG A 80 -3.17 -14.50 -18.49
C ARG A 80 -2.46 -13.54 -19.48
N ASP A 81 -3.17 -13.02 -20.48
CA ASP A 81 -2.56 -12.19 -21.52
C ASP A 81 -2.36 -10.73 -21.08
N ASN A 82 -2.92 -10.35 -19.93
CA ASN A 82 -2.83 -8.99 -19.40
C ASN A 82 -2.41 -8.92 -17.91
N LEU A 83 -1.99 -10.05 -17.31
CA LEU A 83 -1.56 -10.11 -15.92
C LEU A 83 -0.14 -10.66 -15.81
N LEU A 84 0.82 -9.81 -15.43
CA LEU A 84 2.18 -10.17 -15.08
C LEU A 84 2.30 -10.49 -13.59
N TYR A 85 3.31 -11.28 -13.26
CA TYR A 85 3.64 -11.64 -11.88
C TYR A 85 5.03 -11.14 -11.52
N THR A 86 5.20 -10.73 -10.28
CA THR A 86 6.46 -10.26 -9.71
C THR A 86 6.53 -10.55 -8.21
N THR A 87 7.69 -10.37 -7.62
CA THR A 87 7.93 -10.66 -6.20
C THR A 87 7.18 -9.71 -5.26
N ALA A 88 7.08 -8.41 -5.60
CA ALA A 88 6.37 -7.42 -4.78
C ALA A 88 6.02 -6.17 -5.61
N VAL A 89 5.15 -5.30 -5.08
CA VAL A 89 4.73 -4.07 -5.76
C VAL A 89 5.88 -3.06 -5.88
N VAL A 90 6.75 -2.93 -4.89
CA VAL A 90 7.90 -1.99 -4.96
C VAL A 90 8.88 -2.37 -6.08
N PRO A 91 9.34 -3.63 -6.22
CA PRO A 91 10.09 -4.06 -7.40
C PRO A 91 9.34 -3.89 -8.72
N ALA A 92 8.00 -4.08 -8.72
CA ALA A 92 7.17 -3.81 -9.90
C ALA A 92 7.27 -2.36 -10.35
N ILE A 93 7.11 -1.41 -9.43
CA ILE A 93 7.21 0.03 -9.70
C ILE A 93 8.57 0.37 -10.33
N SER A 94 9.65 -0.16 -9.76
CA SER A 94 11.01 0.06 -10.29
C SER A 94 11.17 -0.49 -11.71
N ALA A 95 10.69 -1.71 -11.98
CA ALA A 95 10.75 -2.31 -13.32
C ALA A 95 9.89 -1.55 -14.34
N ILE A 96 8.70 -1.07 -13.92
CA ILE A 96 7.83 -0.24 -14.76
C ILE A 96 8.53 1.09 -15.11
N PHE A 97 9.16 1.76 -14.13
CA PHE A 97 9.93 2.97 -14.42
C PHE A 97 11.09 2.70 -15.38
N ALA A 98 11.80 1.58 -15.24
CA ALA A 98 12.84 1.19 -16.18
C ALA A 98 12.30 1.01 -17.61
N ALA A 99 11.18 0.31 -17.77
CA ALA A 99 10.52 0.12 -19.07
C ALA A 99 10.10 1.46 -19.70
N LEU A 100 9.46 2.33 -18.93
CA LEU A 100 9.01 3.64 -19.40
C LEU A 100 10.18 4.59 -19.71
N GLN A 101 11.26 4.54 -18.93
CA GLN A 101 12.47 5.32 -19.21
C GLN A 101 13.14 4.86 -20.51
N ALA A 102 13.24 3.54 -20.75
CA ALA A 102 13.76 3.00 -22.00
C ALA A 102 12.89 3.42 -23.19
N ARG A 103 11.57 3.30 -23.10
CA ARG A 103 10.62 3.77 -24.12
C ARG A 103 10.81 5.26 -24.42
N LYS A 104 10.89 6.12 -23.38
CA LYS A 104 11.09 7.57 -23.56
C LYS A 104 12.41 7.88 -24.31
N GLN A 105 13.48 7.17 -23.98
CA GLN A 105 14.79 7.35 -24.66
C GLN A 105 14.75 6.95 -26.13
N ASP A 106 14.09 5.84 -26.46
CA ASP A 106 13.94 5.36 -27.83
C ASP A 106 13.10 6.33 -28.68
N GLU A 107 11.97 6.81 -28.15
CA GLU A 107 11.06 7.70 -28.87
C GLU A 107 11.66 9.10 -29.08
N LYS A 108 12.28 9.69 -28.05
CA LYS A 108 12.79 11.07 -28.08
C LYS A 108 14.26 11.18 -28.45
N LYS A 109 15.00 10.06 -28.48
CA LYS A 109 16.46 10.03 -28.67
C LYS A 109 17.21 10.98 -27.73
N CYS A 110 16.73 11.14 -26.51
CA CYS A 110 17.27 12.03 -25.51
C CYS A 110 17.46 11.33 -24.16
N CYS A 111 18.37 11.84 -23.33
CA CYS A 111 18.65 11.31 -21.99
C CYS A 111 17.83 12.03 -20.91
N GLU A 112 16.65 12.55 -21.24
CA GLU A 112 15.78 13.18 -20.25
C GLU A 112 15.26 12.18 -19.23
N LYS A 113 15.24 12.59 -17.97
CA LYS A 113 14.68 11.79 -16.88
C LYS A 113 13.17 11.61 -17.06
N LEU A 114 12.66 10.45 -16.62
CA LEU A 114 11.24 10.23 -16.47
C LEU A 114 10.72 11.10 -15.31
N ARG A 115 9.69 11.90 -15.54
CA ARG A 115 9.09 12.79 -14.53
C ARG A 115 7.84 12.13 -13.97
N VAL A 116 7.85 11.89 -12.65
CA VAL A 116 6.82 11.13 -11.96
C VAL A 116 6.02 12.06 -11.06
N LEU A 117 4.78 12.33 -11.46
CA LEU A 117 3.79 13.04 -10.66
C LEU A 117 3.20 12.07 -9.62
N THR A 118 3.17 12.47 -8.36
CA THR A 118 2.46 11.74 -7.30
C THR A 118 1.95 12.71 -6.24
N PHE A 119 0.91 12.32 -5.52
CA PHE A 119 0.43 13.08 -4.37
C PHE A 119 1.43 13.01 -3.21
N THR A 120 1.48 14.08 -2.40
CA THR A 120 2.21 14.09 -1.13
C THR A 120 1.28 14.53 0.00
N PRO A 121 1.42 13.95 1.23
CA PRO A 121 2.36 12.88 1.58
C PRO A 121 2.10 11.60 0.80
N ALA A 122 3.12 10.74 0.61
CA ALA A 122 3.01 9.48 -0.14
C ALA A 122 3.75 8.35 0.56
N TYR A 123 3.53 7.11 0.11
CA TYR A 123 4.29 5.96 0.57
C TYR A 123 5.79 6.17 0.32
N ASN A 124 6.61 6.05 1.35
CA ASN A 124 8.04 6.38 1.32
C ASN A 124 8.83 5.63 0.24
N CYS A 125 8.45 4.37 -0.08
CA CYS A 125 9.12 3.62 -1.15
C CYS A 125 8.84 4.20 -2.55
N PHE A 126 7.83 5.04 -2.73
CA PHE A 126 7.66 5.76 -4.00
C PHE A 126 8.82 6.71 -4.25
N PHE A 127 9.25 7.44 -3.23
CA PHE A 127 10.41 8.33 -3.31
C PHE A 127 11.69 7.54 -3.59
N SER A 128 11.89 6.42 -2.88
CA SER A 128 13.05 5.55 -3.12
C SER A 128 13.06 4.96 -4.54
N CYS A 129 11.91 4.52 -5.07
CA CYS A 129 11.83 4.03 -6.45
C CYS A 129 12.15 5.14 -7.46
N ILE A 130 11.62 6.35 -7.27
CA ILE A 130 11.87 7.51 -8.14
C ILE A 130 13.37 7.85 -8.14
N GLU A 131 13.99 7.93 -6.95
CA GLU A 131 15.42 8.24 -6.79
C GLU A 131 16.30 7.14 -7.38
N ASN A 132 16.09 5.87 -7.00
CA ASN A 132 16.91 4.74 -7.44
C ASN A 132 16.84 4.49 -8.95
N MET A 133 15.70 4.81 -9.58
CA MET A 133 15.52 4.72 -11.03
C MET A 133 15.93 5.99 -11.76
N CYS A 134 16.61 6.94 -11.07
CA CYS A 134 17.05 8.23 -11.60
C CYS A 134 15.93 9.05 -12.25
N CYS A 135 14.69 8.86 -11.83
CA CYS A 135 13.53 9.66 -12.23
C CYS A 135 13.52 11.03 -11.52
N GLU A 136 12.66 11.92 -11.94
CA GLU A 136 12.41 13.22 -11.31
C GLU A 136 11.03 13.20 -10.61
N LEU A 137 11.01 13.58 -9.34
CA LEU A 137 9.76 13.71 -8.59
C LEU A 137 9.06 15.03 -8.94
N VAL A 138 7.78 14.95 -9.28
CA VAL A 138 6.86 16.09 -9.43
C VAL A 138 5.78 15.94 -8.34
N PRO A 139 5.96 16.55 -7.14
CA PRO A 139 5.02 16.37 -6.05
C PRO A 139 3.78 17.24 -6.22
N SER A 140 2.58 16.67 -5.97
CA SER A 140 1.33 17.40 -5.87
C SER A 140 0.77 17.27 -4.45
N PRO A 141 0.91 18.30 -3.58
CA PRO A 141 0.46 18.22 -2.20
C PRO A 141 -1.05 18.09 -2.11
N LEU A 142 -1.51 17.14 -1.31
CA LEU A 142 -2.90 17.07 -0.90
C LEU A 142 -3.20 18.22 0.07
N VAL A 143 -4.39 18.77 -0.01
CA VAL A 143 -4.84 19.87 0.86
C VAL A 143 -5.80 19.34 1.92
N LEU A 144 -5.66 19.84 3.15
CA LEU A 144 -6.56 19.48 4.22
C LEU A 144 -7.75 20.45 4.24
N ARG A 145 -8.97 19.91 4.08
CA ARG A 145 -10.24 20.67 4.20
C ARG A 145 -11.23 19.88 5.04
N ASP A 146 -11.85 20.53 5.99
CA ASP A 146 -12.85 19.90 6.86
C ASP A 146 -12.41 18.54 7.45
N ASN A 147 -11.16 18.48 7.93
CA ASN A 147 -10.53 17.28 8.49
C ASN A 147 -10.31 16.12 7.51
N ARG A 148 -10.36 16.36 6.21
CA ARG A 148 -10.19 15.40 5.12
C ARG A 148 -9.11 15.85 4.15
N PHE A 149 -8.24 14.96 3.71
CA PHE A 149 -7.28 15.24 2.65
C PHE A 149 -7.97 15.25 1.28
N GLU A 150 -7.83 16.30 0.52
CA GLU A 150 -8.43 16.48 -0.79
C GLU A 150 -7.37 16.74 -1.87
N ILE A 151 -7.73 16.45 -3.12
CA ILE A 151 -6.90 16.74 -4.28
C ILE A 151 -6.96 18.24 -4.59
N ASP A 152 -5.80 18.88 -4.72
CA ASP A 152 -5.72 20.20 -5.34
C ASP A 152 -5.80 20.04 -6.86
N TRP A 153 -6.99 20.27 -7.40
CA TRP A 153 -7.31 20.04 -8.80
C TRP A 153 -6.60 20.99 -9.76
N GLU A 154 -6.26 22.19 -9.32
CA GLU A 154 -5.52 23.16 -10.12
C GLU A 154 -4.03 22.78 -10.16
N ASP A 155 -3.47 22.44 -9.02
CA ASP A 155 -2.07 22.01 -8.89
C ASP A 155 -1.79 20.73 -9.69
N VAL A 156 -2.62 19.68 -9.52
CA VAL A 156 -2.42 18.43 -10.25
C VAL A 156 -2.57 18.59 -11.76
N ALA A 157 -3.52 19.42 -12.22
CA ALA A 157 -3.72 19.67 -13.64
C ALA A 157 -2.56 20.46 -14.26
N GLU A 158 -1.96 21.40 -13.53
CA GLU A 158 -0.80 22.15 -13.99
C GLU A 158 0.45 21.27 -14.04
N LYS A 159 0.69 20.47 -13.00
CA LYS A 159 1.85 19.57 -12.90
C LYS A 159 1.78 18.43 -13.91
N ALA A 160 0.58 17.96 -14.25
CA ALA A 160 0.40 16.94 -15.29
C ALA A 160 0.99 17.35 -16.65
N LYS A 161 0.94 18.64 -17.01
CA LYS A 161 1.55 19.15 -18.27
C LYS A 161 3.08 18.94 -18.35
N HIS A 162 3.70 18.71 -17.21
CA HIS A 162 5.15 18.62 -17.07
C HIS A 162 5.63 17.25 -16.58
N ALA A 163 4.73 16.27 -16.49
CA ALA A 163 5.03 14.91 -16.06
C ALA A 163 4.89 13.90 -17.21
N ASP A 164 5.49 12.74 -17.04
CA ASP A 164 5.41 11.62 -17.98
C ASP A 164 4.57 10.46 -17.39
N VAL A 165 4.59 10.34 -16.05
CA VAL A 165 3.90 9.28 -15.30
C VAL A 165 3.13 9.89 -14.15
N PHE A 166 1.92 9.41 -13.90
CA PHE A 166 1.20 9.62 -12.66
C PHE A 166 1.24 8.35 -11.81
N LEU A 167 1.89 8.41 -10.65
CA LEU A 167 1.93 7.32 -9.67
C LEU A 167 0.83 7.54 -8.64
N LEU A 168 -0.23 6.77 -8.75
CA LEU A 168 -1.41 6.80 -7.88
C LEU A 168 -1.33 5.71 -6.80
N CYS A 169 -1.66 6.04 -5.56
CA CYS A 169 -1.92 5.07 -4.48
C CYS A 169 -3.43 5.03 -4.21
N ASN A 170 -4.08 3.87 -4.37
CA ASN A 170 -5.53 3.74 -4.28
C ASN A 170 -5.96 2.42 -3.59
N PRO A 171 -6.44 2.44 -2.36
CA PRO A 171 -6.52 3.52 -1.36
C PRO A 171 -5.16 4.12 -0.97
N HIS A 172 -5.19 5.34 -0.48
CA HIS A 172 -4.00 6.17 -0.31
C HIS A 172 -3.31 5.96 1.06
N ASN A 173 -2.05 5.60 1.03
CA ASN A 173 -1.15 5.55 2.19
C ASN A 173 -0.19 6.77 2.12
N PRO A 174 -0.09 7.64 3.14
CA PRO A 174 -0.48 7.39 4.52
C PRO A 174 -1.85 7.97 4.96
N THR A 175 -2.53 8.78 4.13
CA THR A 175 -3.69 9.57 4.56
C THR A 175 -4.97 8.77 4.80
N GLY A 176 -5.03 7.50 4.34
CA GLY A 176 -6.20 6.66 4.47
C GLY A 176 -7.38 7.04 3.55
N ARG A 177 -7.15 7.90 2.53
CA ARG A 177 -8.19 8.23 1.54
C ARG A 177 -8.55 7.03 0.68
N VAL A 178 -9.84 6.85 0.46
CA VAL A 178 -10.41 5.98 -0.58
C VAL A 178 -10.99 6.89 -1.65
N TRP A 179 -10.29 7.02 -2.77
CA TRP A 179 -10.70 7.93 -3.83
C TRP A 179 -12.08 7.56 -4.36
N THR A 180 -12.99 8.53 -4.48
CA THR A 180 -14.30 8.29 -5.06
C THR A 180 -14.18 8.00 -6.55
N LYS A 181 -15.20 7.37 -7.12
CA LYS A 181 -15.24 7.10 -8.56
C LYS A 181 -15.10 8.39 -9.37
N GLU A 182 -15.77 9.46 -8.94
CA GLU A 182 -15.74 10.76 -9.59
C GLU A 182 -14.35 11.42 -9.52
N GLU A 183 -13.65 11.30 -8.38
CA GLU A 183 -12.27 11.75 -8.24
C GLU A 183 -11.35 11.00 -9.20
N LEU A 184 -11.48 9.68 -9.25
CA LEU A 184 -10.68 8.84 -10.17
C LEU A 184 -10.99 9.10 -11.64
N GLU A 185 -12.25 9.27 -12.02
CA GLU A 185 -12.66 9.65 -13.38
C GLU A 185 -12.08 11.01 -13.80
N ARG A 186 -12.08 11.99 -12.88
CA ARG A 186 -11.49 13.30 -13.12
C ARG A 186 -9.98 13.23 -13.26
N LEU A 187 -9.29 12.44 -12.43
CA LEU A 187 -7.86 12.18 -12.56
C LEU A 187 -7.55 11.53 -13.92
N ALA A 188 -8.27 10.45 -14.27
CA ALA A 188 -8.08 9.76 -15.55
C ALA A 188 -8.24 10.71 -16.73
N ALA A 189 -9.24 11.61 -16.70
CA ALA A 189 -9.44 12.61 -17.74
C ALA A 189 -8.29 13.61 -17.86
N ILE A 190 -7.70 14.05 -16.73
CA ILE A 190 -6.53 14.93 -16.74
C ILE A 190 -5.31 14.18 -17.31
N MET A 191 -5.03 12.96 -16.81
CA MET A 191 -3.86 12.18 -17.26
C MET A 191 -3.94 11.83 -18.75
N ARG A 192 -5.12 11.47 -19.24
CA ARG A 192 -5.37 11.23 -20.65
C ARG A 192 -5.13 12.48 -21.50
N ARG A 193 -5.66 13.63 -21.09
CA ARG A 193 -5.51 14.90 -21.83
C ARG A 193 -4.04 15.29 -21.99
N GLU A 194 -3.24 15.06 -20.95
CA GLU A 194 -1.82 15.41 -20.92
C GLU A 194 -0.91 14.22 -21.35
N HIS A 195 -1.50 13.10 -21.79
CA HIS A 195 -0.82 11.89 -22.29
C HIS A 195 0.13 11.23 -21.27
N LEU A 196 -0.21 11.26 -19.96
CA LEU A 196 0.57 10.58 -18.94
C LEU A 196 0.26 9.09 -18.92
N PHE A 197 1.30 8.29 -18.68
CA PHE A 197 1.11 6.93 -18.23
C PHE A 197 0.60 6.91 -16.78
N VAL A 198 -0.39 6.07 -16.45
CA VAL A 198 -0.86 5.93 -15.08
C VAL A 198 -0.39 4.61 -14.48
N LEU A 199 0.38 4.68 -13.40
CA LEU A 199 0.74 3.54 -12.56
C LEU A 199 -0.08 3.62 -11.27
N SER A 200 -1.08 2.74 -11.13
CA SER A 200 -1.92 2.67 -9.93
C SER A 200 -1.41 1.57 -8.99
N ASP A 201 -0.93 1.95 -7.82
CA ASP A 201 -0.65 1.02 -6.72
C ASP A 201 -1.92 0.81 -5.90
N GLU A 202 -2.52 -0.37 -6.05
CA GLU A 202 -3.78 -0.74 -5.41
C GLU A 202 -3.61 -1.86 -4.37
N ILE A 203 -2.43 -1.92 -3.76
CA ILE A 203 -2.11 -2.96 -2.76
C ILE A 203 -3.01 -2.89 -1.51
N HIS A 204 -3.64 -1.75 -1.23
CA HIS A 204 -4.57 -1.54 -0.12
C HIS A 204 -6.05 -1.67 -0.51
N CYS A 205 -6.37 -2.16 -1.71
CA CYS A 205 -7.72 -2.22 -2.28
C CYS A 205 -8.77 -2.92 -1.41
N GLU A 206 -8.37 -3.81 -0.50
CA GLU A 206 -9.27 -4.57 0.36
C GLU A 206 -9.71 -3.84 1.64
N PHE A 207 -9.13 -2.66 1.90
CA PHE A 207 -9.36 -1.90 3.13
C PHE A 207 -10.12 -0.60 2.84
N ALA A 208 -11.41 -0.71 2.64
CA ALA A 208 -12.32 0.43 2.62
C ALA A 208 -13.27 0.32 3.83
N PHE A 209 -13.38 1.40 4.61
CA PHE A 209 -14.23 1.43 5.80
C PHE A 209 -15.71 1.59 5.46
N PRO A 210 -16.64 1.26 6.36
CA PRO A 210 -18.07 1.43 6.14
C PRO A 210 -18.42 2.84 5.64
N GLY A 211 -19.21 2.92 4.55
CA GLY A 211 -19.55 4.18 3.89
C GLY A 211 -18.64 4.56 2.72
N HIS A 212 -17.51 3.88 2.55
CA HIS A 212 -16.56 4.11 1.45
C HIS A 212 -16.43 2.86 0.59
N GLN A 213 -16.16 3.06 -0.70
CA GLN A 213 -16.04 1.96 -1.66
C GLN A 213 -14.78 2.14 -2.50
N TYR A 214 -13.90 1.14 -2.48
CA TYR A 214 -12.80 1.07 -3.40
C TYR A 214 -13.31 0.86 -4.84
N THR A 215 -12.78 1.65 -5.76
CA THR A 215 -13.03 1.52 -7.20
C THR A 215 -11.70 1.19 -7.90
N PRO A 216 -11.58 0.03 -8.58
CA PRO A 216 -10.39 -0.30 -9.35
C PRO A 216 -10.17 0.73 -10.47
N PHE A 217 -8.98 1.31 -10.58
CA PHE A 217 -8.66 2.29 -11.61
C PHE A 217 -8.92 1.75 -13.02
N ALA A 218 -8.63 0.48 -13.25
CA ALA A 218 -8.86 -0.21 -14.52
C ALA A 218 -10.34 -0.23 -14.98
N THR A 219 -11.30 -0.01 -14.07
CA THR A 219 -12.74 -0.02 -14.43
C THR A 219 -13.26 1.33 -14.88
N ILE A 220 -12.45 2.39 -14.75
CA ILE A 220 -12.84 3.77 -15.06
C ILE A 220 -12.01 4.40 -16.18
N VAL A 221 -10.94 3.74 -16.59
CA VAL A 221 -10.02 4.25 -17.62
C VAL A 221 -10.65 4.14 -19.02
N LEU A 222 -10.42 5.16 -19.83
CA LEU A 222 -10.84 5.20 -21.22
C LEU A 222 -9.84 4.49 -22.15
N ASP A 223 -10.33 3.94 -23.25
CA ASP A 223 -9.63 3.01 -24.15
C ASP A 223 -8.26 3.46 -24.70
N ASP A 224 -7.95 4.75 -24.68
CA ASP A 224 -6.71 5.34 -25.21
C ASP A 224 -5.72 5.82 -24.14
N THR A 225 -5.90 5.43 -22.89
CA THR A 225 -4.96 5.75 -21.80
C THR A 225 -4.00 4.59 -21.59
N ASP A 226 -2.70 4.86 -21.62
CA ASP A 226 -1.67 3.89 -21.21
C ASP A 226 -1.63 3.80 -19.68
N PHE A 227 -1.87 2.62 -19.11
CA PHE A 227 -1.84 2.42 -17.66
C PHE A 227 -1.47 1.00 -17.27
N CYS A 228 -1.11 0.84 -16.02
CA CYS A 228 -1.07 -0.44 -15.34
C CYS A 228 -1.55 -0.33 -13.89
N VAL A 229 -1.95 -1.47 -13.32
CA VAL A 229 -2.40 -1.57 -11.93
C VAL A 229 -1.61 -2.64 -11.21
N CYS A 230 -0.99 -2.27 -10.08
CA CYS A 230 -0.27 -3.18 -9.22
C CYS A 230 -1.17 -3.63 -8.06
N THR A 231 -1.28 -4.94 -7.85
CA THR A 231 -2.06 -5.56 -6.78
C THR A 231 -1.28 -6.67 -6.09
N SER A 232 -1.65 -7.01 -4.86
CA SER A 232 -1.09 -8.15 -4.15
C SER A 232 -2.01 -8.60 -3.01
N ALA A 233 -2.07 -9.90 -2.77
CA ALA A 233 -2.70 -10.47 -1.58
C ALA A 233 -1.91 -10.18 -0.28
N SER A 234 -0.69 -9.66 -0.38
CA SER A 234 0.26 -9.54 0.72
C SER A 234 -0.24 -8.69 1.89
N LYS A 235 -0.88 -7.54 1.60
CA LYS A 235 -1.42 -6.67 2.64
C LYS A 235 -2.75 -7.18 3.18
N ALA A 236 -3.63 -7.65 2.30
CA ALA A 236 -4.95 -8.14 2.69
C ALA A 236 -4.90 -9.38 3.59
N PHE A 237 -3.94 -10.28 3.38
CA PHE A 237 -3.89 -11.57 4.05
C PHE A 237 -2.65 -11.79 4.91
N ASN A 238 -1.90 -10.71 5.20
CA ASN A 238 -0.69 -10.75 6.04
C ASN A 238 0.37 -11.76 5.56
N ILE A 239 0.66 -11.78 4.25
CA ILE A 239 1.58 -12.72 3.60
C ILE A 239 2.70 -12.01 2.81
N ALA A 240 3.10 -10.81 3.24
CA ALA A 240 4.12 -10.02 2.53
C ALA A 240 5.45 -10.75 2.34
N GLY A 241 5.87 -11.55 3.33
CA GLY A 241 7.10 -12.35 3.27
C GLY A 241 7.08 -13.48 2.24
N LEU A 242 5.92 -13.79 1.63
CA LEU A 242 5.80 -14.81 0.59
C LEU A 242 6.06 -14.29 -0.82
N LEU A 243 6.27 -13.01 -0.98
CA LEU A 243 6.77 -12.35 -2.21
C LEU A 243 5.98 -12.75 -3.47
N CYS A 244 4.72 -12.30 -3.58
CA CYS A 244 3.86 -12.52 -4.74
C CYS A 244 2.98 -11.29 -5.00
N ALA A 245 3.14 -10.66 -6.15
CA ALA A 245 2.36 -9.51 -6.59
C ALA A 245 2.00 -9.62 -8.07
N ASN A 246 1.04 -8.82 -8.50
CA ASN A 246 0.48 -8.83 -9.83
C ASN A 246 0.56 -7.44 -10.46
N ILE A 247 0.74 -7.38 -11.78
CA ILE A 247 0.68 -6.16 -12.57
C ILE A 247 -0.31 -6.41 -13.71
N TYR A 248 -1.44 -5.72 -13.67
CA TYR A 248 -2.39 -5.72 -14.79
C TYR A 248 -1.95 -4.70 -15.83
N VAL A 249 -1.78 -5.14 -17.06
CA VAL A 249 -1.33 -4.31 -18.19
C VAL A 249 -2.18 -4.66 -19.41
N PRO A 250 -3.20 -3.88 -19.76
CA PRO A 250 -4.10 -4.21 -20.89
C PRO A 250 -3.47 -3.99 -22.27
N ASN A 251 -2.53 -3.05 -22.39
CA ASN A 251 -1.81 -2.78 -23.63
C ASN A 251 -0.73 -3.83 -23.86
N LYS A 252 -0.86 -4.63 -24.93
CA LYS A 252 0.07 -5.73 -25.23
C LYS A 252 1.52 -5.28 -25.43
N HIS A 253 1.75 -4.15 -26.06
CA HIS A 253 3.10 -3.65 -26.27
C HIS A 253 3.77 -3.25 -24.93
N LEU A 254 3.03 -2.56 -24.07
CA LEU A 254 3.49 -2.24 -22.72
C LEU A 254 3.68 -3.50 -21.87
N PHE A 255 2.80 -4.48 -22.00
CA PHE A 255 2.93 -5.77 -21.32
C PHE A 255 4.29 -6.41 -21.63
N ASP A 256 4.67 -6.47 -22.90
CA ASP A 256 5.93 -7.07 -23.32
C ASP A 256 7.15 -6.26 -22.85
N GLN A 257 7.07 -4.93 -22.87
CA GLN A 257 8.12 -4.04 -22.35
C GLN A 257 8.31 -4.18 -20.83
N ILE A 258 7.22 -4.20 -20.08
CA ILE A 258 7.26 -4.36 -18.61
C ILE A 258 7.74 -5.77 -18.25
N ASN A 259 7.26 -6.81 -18.95
CA ASN A 259 7.74 -8.17 -18.74
C ASN A 259 9.26 -8.29 -18.96
N HIS A 260 9.75 -7.69 -20.04
CA HIS A 260 11.20 -7.66 -20.31
C HIS A 260 11.99 -6.94 -19.21
N ALA A 261 11.47 -5.82 -18.67
CA ALA A 261 12.09 -5.13 -17.54
C ALA A 261 12.10 -5.99 -16.26
N LEU A 262 11.03 -6.75 -15.99
CA LEU A 262 10.98 -7.69 -14.86
C LEU A 262 12.04 -8.81 -15.01
N GLU A 263 12.28 -9.28 -16.26
CA GLU A 263 13.32 -10.26 -16.57
C GLU A 263 14.73 -9.68 -16.34
N ILE A 264 15.00 -8.47 -16.82
CA ILE A 264 16.29 -7.79 -16.60
C ILE A 264 16.60 -7.63 -15.11
N HIS A 265 15.59 -7.31 -14.30
CA HIS A 265 15.73 -7.15 -12.86
C HIS A 265 15.64 -8.46 -12.07
N GLU A 266 15.43 -9.60 -12.72
CA GLU A 266 15.29 -10.94 -12.11
C GLU A 266 14.20 -11.00 -11.01
N VAL A 267 13.09 -10.24 -11.19
CA VAL A 267 12.00 -10.15 -10.20
C VAL A 267 10.70 -10.83 -10.65
N ASN A 268 10.72 -11.60 -11.74
CA ASN A 268 9.60 -12.39 -12.24
C ASN A 268 9.61 -13.86 -11.75
N GLY A 269 10.67 -14.28 -11.08
CA GLY A 269 10.80 -15.62 -10.47
C GLY A 269 10.07 -15.69 -9.14
N LEU A 270 8.93 -16.41 -9.08
CA LEU A 270 8.14 -16.54 -7.86
C LEU A 270 8.45 -17.80 -7.09
N ASN A 271 8.40 -17.70 -5.76
CA ASN A 271 8.53 -18.88 -4.92
C ASN A 271 7.20 -19.68 -4.88
N PRO A 272 7.28 -21.02 -4.74
CA PRO A 272 6.10 -21.87 -4.78
C PRO A 272 5.10 -21.63 -3.64
N PHE A 273 5.54 -21.13 -2.49
CA PHE A 273 4.66 -20.82 -1.36
C PHE A 273 3.81 -19.59 -1.62
N GLY A 274 4.37 -18.54 -2.24
CA GLY A 274 3.62 -17.34 -2.63
C GLY A 274 2.48 -17.66 -3.60
N LEU A 275 2.73 -18.55 -4.56
CA LEU A 275 1.74 -18.97 -5.56
C LEU A 275 0.56 -19.72 -4.92
N VAL A 276 0.82 -20.73 -4.10
CA VAL A 276 -0.26 -21.50 -3.46
C VAL A 276 -1.01 -20.69 -2.40
N ALA A 277 -0.30 -19.79 -1.70
CA ALA A 277 -0.88 -18.90 -0.72
C ALA A 277 -1.84 -17.89 -1.37
N GLN A 278 -1.49 -17.32 -2.53
CA GLN A 278 -2.36 -16.40 -3.25
C GLN A 278 -3.66 -17.07 -3.71
N VAL A 279 -3.60 -18.30 -4.24
CA VAL A 279 -4.79 -19.05 -4.65
C VAL A 279 -5.70 -19.30 -3.45
N ALA A 280 -5.16 -19.78 -2.33
CA ALA A 280 -5.93 -20.01 -1.11
C ALA A 280 -6.49 -18.71 -0.48
N ALA A 281 -5.73 -17.62 -0.57
CA ALA A 281 -6.17 -16.31 -0.12
C ALA A 281 -7.45 -15.87 -0.86
N TYR A 282 -7.40 -15.87 -2.18
CA TYR A 282 -8.48 -15.35 -3.00
C TYR A 282 -9.69 -16.30 -3.14
N ASN A 283 -9.48 -17.62 -3.05
CA ASN A 283 -10.57 -18.57 -3.23
C ASN A 283 -11.24 -19.01 -1.93
N GLU A 284 -10.51 -18.98 -0.80
CA GLU A 284 -10.96 -19.67 0.41
C GLU A 284 -10.90 -18.82 1.69
N SER A 285 -10.34 -17.58 1.61
CA SER A 285 -10.03 -16.80 2.83
C SER A 285 -10.82 -15.49 2.95
N GLU A 286 -11.87 -15.28 2.15
CA GLU A 286 -12.65 -14.04 2.10
C GLU A 286 -13.25 -13.68 3.47
N LYS A 287 -13.83 -14.68 4.17
CA LYS A 287 -14.41 -14.47 5.50
C LYS A 287 -13.38 -13.99 6.54
N TRP A 288 -12.15 -14.51 6.48
CA TRP A 288 -11.08 -14.07 7.36
C TRP A 288 -10.74 -12.57 7.12
N LEU A 289 -10.72 -12.16 5.85
CA LEU A 289 -10.48 -10.76 5.48
C LEU A 289 -11.62 -9.85 5.95
N ASP A 290 -12.87 -10.28 5.85
CA ASP A 290 -14.03 -9.51 6.33
C ASP A 290 -13.98 -9.34 7.86
N GLU A 291 -13.63 -10.38 8.61
CA GLU A 291 -13.40 -10.31 10.06
C GLU A 291 -12.22 -9.35 10.40
N LEU A 292 -11.15 -9.35 9.57
CA LEU A 292 -10.02 -8.43 9.73
C LEU A 292 -10.45 -6.97 9.50
N ASN A 293 -11.19 -6.70 8.44
CA ASN A 293 -11.68 -5.36 8.13
C ASN A 293 -12.56 -4.81 9.24
N GLU A 294 -13.44 -5.63 9.79
CA GLU A 294 -14.30 -5.27 10.93
C GLU A 294 -13.46 -4.95 12.18
N HIS A 295 -12.44 -5.77 12.46
CA HIS A 295 -11.51 -5.54 13.57
C HIS A 295 -10.71 -4.24 13.41
N VAL A 296 -10.13 -4.03 12.23
CA VAL A 296 -9.33 -2.82 11.93
C VAL A 296 -10.19 -1.56 12.01
N TYR A 297 -11.40 -1.59 11.46
CA TYR A 297 -12.33 -0.48 11.60
C TYR A 297 -12.71 -0.22 13.06
N GLY A 298 -12.93 -1.26 13.84
CA GLY A 298 -13.14 -1.15 15.29
C GLY A 298 -11.94 -0.50 16.00
N ASN A 299 -10.71 -0.85 15.61
CA ASN A 299 -9.49 -0.24 16.13
C ASN A 299 -9.36 1.24 15.74
N TYR A 300 -9.76 1.59 14.52
CA TYR A 300 -9.83 2.99 14.09
C TYR A 300 -10.81 3.79 14.95
N CYS A 301 -12.03 3.29 15.14
CA CYS A 301 -13.03 3.94 15.99
C CYS A 301 -12.51 4.14 17.41
N TYR A 302 -11.90 3.10 18.00
CA TYR A 302 -11.30 3.20 19.32
C TYR A 302 -10.20 4.27 19.39
N LEU A 303 -9.28 4.28 18.44
CA LEU A 303 -8.20 5.29 18.39
C LEU A 303 -8.79 6.70 18.27
N ARG A 304 -9.72 6.91 17.36
CA ARG A 304 -10.39 8.21 17.17
C ARG A 304 -11.04 8.70 18.46
N ASP A 305 -11.85 7.86 19.10
CA ASP A 305 -12.60 8.21 20.28
C ASP A 305 -11.64 8.46 21.46
N PHE A 306 -10.60 7.64 21.62
CA PHE A 306 -9.56 7.83 22.63
C PHE A 306 -8.82 9.18 22.45
N LEU A 307 -8.41 9.50 21.24
CA LEU A 307 -7.73 10.78 20.98
C LEU A 307 -8.66 11.96 21.25
N HIS A 308 -9.89 11.89 20.82
CA HIS A 308 -10.87 12.96 21.07
C HIS A 308 -11.13 13.20 22.57
N GLU A 309 -11.25 12.14 23.36
CA GLU A 309 -11.59 12.23 24.78
C GLU A 309 -10.37 12.51 25.66
N GLU A 310 -9.24 11.89 25.38
CA GLU A 310 -8.09 11.85 26.29
C GLU A 310 -6.89 12.69 25.83
N LEU A 311 -6.78 12.96 24.52
CA LEU A 311 -5.67 13.68 23.90
C LEU A 311 -6.16 14.63 22.78
N PRO A 312 -7.09 15.58 23.11
CA PRO A 312 -7.73 16.41 22.08
C PRO A 312 -6.79 17.34 21.30
N GLN A 313 -5.53 17.49 21.75
CA GLN A 313 -4.48 18.19 21.02
C GLN A 313 -3.90 17.38 19.86
N LEU A 314 -4.14 16.05 19.79
CA LEU A 314 -3.79 15.19 18.68
C LEU A 314 -4.99 15.01 17.77
N LEU A 315 -4.86 15.45 16.52
CA LEU A 315 -5.98 15.40 15.58
C LEU A 315 -5.84 14.21 14.63
N ILE A 316 -6.77 13.27 14.70
CA ILE A 316 -6.87 12.22 13.70
C ILE A 316 -7.77 12.70 12.56
N HIS A 317 -7.28 12.56 11.31
CA HIS A 317 -8.08 12.88 10.15
C HIS A 317 -9.10 11.79 9.86
N GLU A 318 -10.11 12.13 9.06
CA GLU A 318 -11.07 11.18 8.55
C GLU A 318 -10.32 10.13 7.71
N THR A 319 -10.26 8.91 8.24
CA THR A 319 -9.65 7.75 7.59
C THR A 319 -10.75 6.91 6.96
N GLU A 320 -10.71 6.80 5.64
CA GLU A 320 -11.74 6.14 4.83
C GLU A 320 -11.38 4.68 4.53
N GLY A 321 -10.11 4.34 4.71
CA GLY A 321 -9.59 3.00 4.44
C GLY A 321 -8.14 2.82 4.87
N THR A 322 -7.55 1.70 4.49
CA THR A 322 -6.28 1.17 4.97
C THR A 322 -6.34 0.75 6.45
N TYR A 323 -5.28 0.17 6.97
CA TYR A 323 -5.14 -0.10 8.41
C TYR A 323 -4.07 0.81 9.05
N LEU A 324 -3.88 2.01 8.47
CA LEU A 324 -2.86 2.97 8.85
C LEU A 324 -3.53 4.30 9.19
N ALA A 325 -3.51 4.69 10.45
CA ALA A 325 -4.04 5.97 10.87
C ALA A 325 -2.97 7.06 10.75
N TRP A 326 -3.39 8.26 10.32
CA TRP A 326 -2.55 9.43 10.15
C TRP A 326 -2.97 10.51 11.15
N VAL A 327 -2.11 10.79 12.13
CA VAL A 327 -2.44 11.63 13.29
C VAL A 327 -1.55 12.87 13.32
N ASN A 328 -2.16 14.05 13.37
CA ASN A 328 -1.47 15.33 13.51
C ASN A 328 -1.03 15.56 14.95
N ILE A 329 0.25 15.94 15.13
CA ILE A 329 0.89 16.25 16.40
C ILE A 329 1.41 17.69 16.48
N GLU A 330 1.02 18.57 15.54
CA GLU A 330 1.52 19.96 15.43
C GLU A 330 1.36 20.74 16.74
N ALA A 331 0.25 20.53 17.45
CA ALA A 331 -0.02 21.18 18.72
C ALA A 331 1.01 20.88 19.83
N LEU A 332 1.83 19.83 19.66
CA LEU A 332 2.92 19.52 20.61
C LEU A 332 4.17 20.37 20.37
N GLY A 333 4.25 21.13 19.26
CA GLY A 333 5.34 22.06 18.95
C GLY A 333 6.68 21.38 18.67
N MET A 334 6.70 20.08 18.31
CA MET A 334 7.90 19.32 17.98
C MET A 334 7.78 18.62 16.62
N LYS A 335 8.92 18.26 16.01
CA LYS A 335 8.97 17.47 14.78
C LYS A 335 8.54 16.04 15.04
N ALA A 336 7.95 15.39 14.04
CA ALA A 336 7.47 14.01 14.19
C ALA A 336 8.62 13.01 14.41
N GLU A 337 9.79 13.21 13.81
CA GLU A 337 10.98 12.39 14.07
C GLU A 337 11.42 12.47 15.55
N GLU A 338 11.45 13.68 16.12
CA GLU A 338 11.79 13.88 17.53
C GLU A 338 10.76 13.22 18.45
N PHE A 339 9.48 13.45 18.16
CA PHE A 339 8.37 12.85 18.90
C PHE A 339 8.46 11.32 18.88
N CYS A 340 8.59 10.68 17.70
CA CYS A 340 8.68 9.24 17.57
C CYS A 340 9.91 8.66 18.29
N SER A 341 11.07 9.34 18.18
CA SER A 341 12.30 8.93 18.88
C SER A 341 12.15 8.98 20.40
N ARG A 342 11.54 10.03 20.93
CA ARG A 342 11.28 10.16 22.38
C ARG A 342 10.23 9.16 22.85
N LEU A 343 9.13 9.02 22.11
CA LEU A 343 8.07 8.06 22.41
C LEU A 343 8.61 6.62 22.51
N ALA A 344 9.49 6.24 21.57
CA ALA A 344 10.13 4.93 21.58
C ALA A 344 11.02 4.73 22.82
N LYS A 345 11.82 5.73 23.21
CA LYS A 345 12.77 5.65 24.33
C LYS A 345 12.09 5.76 25.69
N GLU A 346 11.13 6.68 25.85
CA GLU A 346 10.56 7.06 27.13
C GLU A 346 9.27 6.29 27.45
N ALA A 347 8.48 5.92 26.41
CA ALA A 347 7.21 5.22 26.56
C ALA A 347 7.18 3.82 25.94
N HIS A 348 8.24 3.39 25.27
CA HIS A 348 8.31 2.08 24.60
C HIS A 348 7.14 1.85 23.63
N VAL A 349 6.84 2.85 22.80
CA VAL A 349 5.85 2.77 21.71
C VAL A 349 6.49 3.30 20.44
N LEU A 350 6.37 2.57 19.34
CA LEU A 350 7.03 2.91 18.08
C LEU A 350 6.00 3.23 16.99
N PHE A 351 6.02 4.48 16.49
CA PHE A 351 5.26 4.96 15.34
C PHE A 351 6.20 5.38 14.22
N ASN A 352 5.69 5.60 13.02
CA ASN A 352 6.45 6.20 11.92
C ASN A 352 6.22 7.72 11.87
N PRO A 353 7.29 8.51 11.75
CA PRO A 353 7.21 9.96 11.58
C PRO A 353 6.83 10.34 10.13
N SER A 354 6.22 11.51 9.96
CA SER A 354 5.73 11.99 8.66
C SER A 354 6.81 12.37 7.67
N GLU A 355 7.99 12.73 8.13
CA GLU A 355 9.09 13.21 7.29
C GLU A 355 9.46 12.16 6.22
N MET A 356 9.41 10.87 6.56
CA MET A 356 9.68 9.80 5.60
C MET A 356 8.61 9.69 4.47
N TYR A 357 7.43 10.28 4.66
CA TYR A 357 6.33 10.31 3.69
C TYR A 357 6.23 11.65 2.95
N GLY A 358 7.18 12.57 3.16
CA GLY A 358 7.12 13.92 2.61
C GLY A 358 6.05 14.80 3.26
N GLY A 359 5.71 14.53 4.52
CA GLY A 359 4.80 15.32 5.34
C GLY A 359 5.52 15.99 6.52
N GLU A 360 4.78 16.80 7.27
CA GLU A 360 5.26 17.46 8.48
C GLU A 360 4.22 17.31 9.60
N HIS A 361 4.67 17.18 10.84
CA HIS A 361 3.82 17.16 12.04
C HIS A 361 2.80 16.03 12.13
N TYR A 362 3.03 14.89 11.48
CA TYR A 362 2.15 13.74 11.55
C TYR A 362 2.90 12.48 11.99
N VAL A 363 2.16 11.56 12.58
CA VAL A 363 2.64 10.21 12.83
C VAL A 363 1.69 9.20 12.19
N ARG A 364 2.26 8.09 11.66
CA ARG A 364 1.48 6.98 11.14
C ARG A 364 1.42 5.85 12.14
N ILE A 365 0.21 5.39 12.46
CA ILE A 365 -0.09 4.34 13.45
C ILE A 365 -0.71 3.14 12.73
N ASN A 366 -0.12 1.95 12.90
CA ASN A 366 -0.67 0.70 12.38
C ASN A 366 -1.78 0.18 13.31
N LEU A 367 -2.97 -0.05 12.75
CA LEU A 367 -4.18 -0.52 13.44
C LEU A 367 -4.37 -2.04 13.37
N ALA A 368 -3.58 -2.76 12.57
CA ALA A 368 -3.72 -4.20 12.36
C ALA A 368 -2.98 -5.01 13.45
N THR A 369 -3.38 -4.78 14.68
CA THR A 369 -2.92 -5.48 15.89
C THR A 369 -4.11 -5.75 16.82
N SER A 370 -3.89 -6.47 17.93
CA SER A 370 -4.98 -6.69 18.88
C SER A 370 -5.42 -5.38 19.58
N ARG A 371 -6.67 -5.35 20.04
CA ARG A 371 -7.21 -4.21 20.80
C ARG A 371 -6.42 -3.95 22.07
N GLU A 372 -5.93 -5.00 22.72
CA GLU A 372 -5.15 -4.92 23.96
C GLU A 372 -3.82 -4.22 23.70
N VAL A 373 -3.10 -4.58 22.64
CA VAL A 373 -1.84 -3.93 22.23
C VAL A 373 -2.07 -2.45 21.90
N LEU A 374 -3.10 -2.15 21.11
CA LEU A 374 -3.44 -0.76 20.77
C LEU A 374 -3.82 0.06 22.00
N SER A 375 -4.64 -0.49 22.89
CA SER A 375 -5.07 0.18 24.13
C SER A 375 -3.89 0.46 25.07
N GLU A 376 -2.99 -0.49 25.25
CA GLU A 376 -1.78 -0.29 26.05
C GLU A 376 -0.87 0.77 25.43
N ALA A 377 -0.68 0.76 24.12
CA ALA A 377 0.10 1.78 23.42
C ALA A 377 -0.51 3.19 23.62
N MET A 378 -1.83 3.33 23.54
CA MET A 378 -2.52 4.60 23.78
C MET A 378 -2.41 5.07 25.24
N ASN A 379 -2.48 4.17 26.20
CA ASN A 379 -2.27 4.51 27.61
C ASN A 379 -0.83 4.97 27.90
N ARG A 380 0.17 4.38 27.25
CA ARG A 380 1.57 4.84 27.32
C ARG A 380 1.75 6.20 26.65
N LEU A 381 1.15 6.39 25.48
CA LEU A 381 1.13 7.67 24.76
C LEU A 381 0.55 8.79 25.65
N LYS A 382 -0.59 8.54 26.30
CA LYS A 382 -1.23 9.51 27.21
C LYS A 382 -0.30 9.92 28.35
N LYS A 383 0.35 8.94 29.00
CA LYS A 383 1.32 9.22 30.09
C LYS A 383 2.53 9.99 29.60
N PHE A 384 3.05 9.64 28.42
CA PHE A 384 4.17 10.31 27.79
C PHE A 384 3.84 11.78 27.49
N ILE A 385 2.69 12.05 26.86
CA ILE A 385 2.27 13.43 26.53
C ILE A 385 2.02 14.26 27.81
N ALA A 386 1.50 13.66 28.88
CA ALA A 386 1.32 14.36 30.16
C ALA A 386 2.64 14.72 30.85
N ALA A 387 3.76 14.12 30.46
CA ALA A 387 5.10 14.38 30.98
C ALA A 387 5.94 15.32 30.11
N LEU A 388 5.45 15.71 28.90
CA LEU A 388 6.10 16.68 28.02
C LEU A 388 6.00 18.09 28.58
#